data_65cbf7bca15705e3b0c92f0c39f3f3e6
#
_entry.id   65cbf7bca15705e3b0c92f0c39f3f3e6
#
_cell.length_a   1.000
_cell.length_b   1.000
_cell.length_c   1.000
_cell.angle_alpha   90.00
_cell.angle_beta   90.00
_cell.angle_gamma   90.00
#
_symmetry.space_group_name_H-M   'P 1'
#
loop_
_entity.id
_entity.type
_entity.pdbx_description
1 polymer ?
#
loop_
_entity_poly.entity_id
_entity_poly.type
_entity_poly.pdbx_seq_one_letter_code
_entity_poly.pdbx_strand_id
1 'polypeptide(L)'
;DTGRDSAILGMFGGPVCVTDGRWTYYRYPERESGEHLGFYTLAPSHIDRPFTTEELRAATLVAPFDFTDGVPVLRVPHLDDIGEAGFAAAARRPRNSPLHDLLDDPRQEHAVENAEVEARLVSTLHAHFVRHDAPSEMFVHYGLTPPRPVSDNHERQQEKVQ
;
A
#
# COMPACT_ATOMS: atom_id res chain seq x y z
N ASP A 1 13.95 24.80 3.35
CA ASP A 1 13.65 23.64 2.51
C ASP A 1 13.35 22.48 3.44
N THR A 2 12.07 22.23 3.68
CA THR A 2 11.63 21.07 4.47
C THR A 2 11.70 19.86 3.56
N GLY A 3 12.90 19.28 3.46
CA GLY A 3 13.09 17.99 2.79
C GLY A 3 12.18 16.92 3.39
N ARG A 4 11.84 15.91 2.61
CA ARG A 4 11.11 14.74 3.13
C ARG A 4 12.06 13.91 3.97
N ASP A 5 11.66 13.57 5.19
CA ASP A 5 12.45 12.72 6.08
C ASP A 5 12.42 11.24 5.65
N SER A 6 11.45 10.86 4.81
CA SER A 6 11.30 9.50 4.29
C SER A 6 10.40 9.45 3.05
N ALA A 7 10.52 8.37 2.29
CA ALA A 7 9.68 8.09 1.13
C ALA A 7 9.33 6.60 1.05
N ILE A 8 8.20 6.31 0.38
CA ILE A 8 7.83 4.95 -0.01
C ILE A 8 7.75 4.84 -1.53
N LEU A 9 8.12 3.67 -2.04
CA LEU A 9 8.08 3.32 -3.46
C LEU A 9 7.59 1.88 -3.57
N GLY A 10 6.86 1.57 -4.61
CA GLY A 10 6.37 0.19 -4.79
C GLY A 10 5.55 0.03 -6.06
N MET A 11 5.15 -1.21 -6.30
CA MET A 11 4.22 -1.58 -7.35
C MET A 11 3.00 -2.23 -6.71
N PHE A 12 1.84 -2.09 -7.34
CA PHE A 12 0.61 -2.72 -6.88
C PHE A 12 0.82 -4.22 -6.64
N GLY A 13 0.47 -4.68 -5.43
CA GLY A 13 0.60 -6.09 -5.01
C GLY A 13 2.03 -6.64 -4.89
N GLY A 14 3.05 -5.88 -5.29
CA GLY A 14 4.46 -6.24 -5.19
C GLY A 14 5.13 -5.75 -3.90
N PRO A 15 6.46 -5.83 -3.82
CA PRO A 15 7.19 -5.30 -2.67
C PRO A 15 7.05 -3.78 -2.56
N VAL A 16 6.99 -3.29 -1.33
CA VAL A 16 7.09 -1.87 -1.02
C VAL A 16 8.44 -1.57 -0.39
N CYS A 17 9.09 -0.53 -0.87
CA CYS A 17 10.34 0.00 -0.33
C CYS A 17 10.04 1.23 0.52
N VAL A 18 10.66 1.32 1.68
CA VAL A 18 10.70 2.55 2.50
C VAL A 18 12.16 2.99 2.65
N THR A 19 12.40 4.29 2.55
CA THR A 19 13.74 4.87 2.70
C THR A 19 13.70 6.16 3.52
N ASP A 20 14.77 6.40 4.28
CA ASP A 20 15.06 7.67 4.99
C ASP A 20 16.24 8.43 4.37
N GLY A 21 16.69 8.00 3.17
CA GLY A 21 17.82 8.57 2.46
C GLY A 21 19.16 7.91 2.78
N ARG A 22 19.32 7.28 3.95
CA ARG A 22 20.47 6.45 4.28
C ARG A 22 20.14 4.97 4.13
N TRP A 23 19.00 4.54 4.67
CA TRP A 23 18.57 3.16 4.70
C TRP A 23 17.45 2.92 3.71
N THR A 24 17.45 1.75 3.04
CA THR A 24 16.33 1.23 2.28
C THR A 24 15.92 -0.14 2.81
N TYR A 25 14.62 -0.31 3.01
CA TYR A 25 14.05 -1.57 3.46
C TYR A 25 12.94 -1.99 2.51
N TYR A 26 13.03 -3.19 1.99
CA TYR A 26 12.01 -3.76 1.11
C TYR A 26 11.11 -4.69 1.90
N ARG A 27 9.86 -4.31 2.08
CA ARG A 27 8.85 -5.17 2.69
C ARG A 27 8.14 -5.95 1.60
N TYR A 28 8.27 -7.28 1.65
CA TYR A 28 7.54 -8.18 0.75
C TYR A 28 6.17 -8.52 1.32
N PRO A 29 5.16 -8.78 0.45
CA PRO A 29 3.86 -9.25 0.88
C PRO A 29 3.96 -10.55 1.67
N GLU A 30 3.18 -10.71 2.73
CA GLU A 30 3.09 -11.99 3.46
C GLU A 30 2.22 -13.01 2.70
N ARG A 31 1.27 -12.51 1.91
CA ARG A 31 0.38 -13.35 1.10
C ARG A 31 0.90 -13.44 -0.33
N GLU A 32 0.88 -14.65 -0.88
CA GLU A 32 1.35 -14.92 -2.24
C GLU A 32 0.38 -14.42 -3.31
N SER A 33 -0.94 -14.45 -3.04
CA SER A 33 -1.95 -13.95 -3.97
C SER A 33 -2.40 -12.53 -3.62
N GLY A 34 -2.62 -11.71 -4.64
CA GLY A 34 -3.20 -10.38 -4.50
C GLY A 34 -4.73 -10.36 -4.50
N GLU A 35 -5.41 -11.52 -4.48
CA GLU A 35 -6.86 -11.67 -4.63
C GLU A 35 -7.69 -10.82 -3.65
N HIS A 36 -7.14 -10.53 -2.47
CA HIS A 36 -7.80 -9.69 -1.48
C HIS A 36 -7.64 -8.19 -1.73
N LEU A 37 -6.73 -7.79 -2.65
CA LEU A 37 -6.50 -6.40 -2.99
C LEU A 37 -7.57 -5.88 -3.95
N GLY A 38 -7.78 -4.57 -3.95
CA GLY A 38 -8.64 -3.87 -4.88
C GLY A 38 -7.91 -2.71 -5.54
N PHE A 39 -8.31 -2.39 -6.77
CA PHE A 39 -7.97 -1.12 -7.41
C PHE A 39 -8.95 -0.06 -6.95
N TYR A 40 -8.44 1.06 -6.49
CA TYR A 40 -9.24 2.23 -6.10
C TYR A 40 -9.03 3.32 -7.14
N THR A 41 -10.10 3.74 -7.79
CA THR A 41 -9.99 4.64 -8.93
C THR A 41 -11.23 5.52 -9.08
N LEU A 42 -11.03 6.72 -9.64
CA LEU A 42 -12.10 7.61 -10.10
C LEU A 42 -12.39 7.43 -11.60
N ALA A 43 -11.56 6.68 -12.33
CA ALA A 43 -11.72 6.40 -13.73
C ALA A 43 -12.01 4.91 -13.96
N PRO A 44 -13.00 4.53 -14.79
CA PRO A 44 -13.37 3.14 -15.02
C PRO A 44 -12.42 2.43 -15.99
N SER A 45 -11.11 2.58 -15.78
CA SER A 45 -10.09 1.93 -16.62
C SER A 45 -8.81 1.63 -15.86
N HIS A 46 -8.07 0.63 -16.32
CA HIS A 46 -6.65 0.49 -16.04
C HIS A 46 -5.85 1.58 -16.78
N ILE A 47 -4.53 1.60 -16.55
CA ILE A 47 -3.64 2.57 -17.21
C ILE A 47 -3.60 2.33 -18.73
N ASP A 48 -3.67 1.08 -19.16
CA ASP A 48 -3.44 0.61 -20.52
C ASP A 48 -4.69 0.07 -21.23
N ARG A 49 -5.77 -0.21 -20.48
CA ARG A 49 -7.00 -0.78 -21.03
C ARG A 49 -8.25 -0.41 -20.21
N PRO A 50 -9.45 -0.40 -20.79
CA PRO A 50 -10.70 -0.34 -20.03
C PRO A 50 -10.85 -1.54 -19.09
N PHE A 51 -11.62 -1.39 -18.04
CA PHE A 51 -12.09 -2.54 -17.25
C PHE A 51 -12.97 -3.46 -18.10
N THR A 52 -12.84 -4.75 -17.87
CA THR A 52 -13.72 -5.76 -18.45
C THR A 52 -15.13 -5.66 -17.86
N THR A 53 -16.10 -6.27 -18.52
CA THR A 53 -17.47 -6.36 -18.00
C THR A 53 -17.52 -7.10 -16.66
N GLU A 54 -16.64 -8.07 -16.46
CA GLU A 54 -16.54 -8.86 -15.22
C GLU A 54 -15.99 -8.01 -14.07
N GLU A 55 -14.91 -7.29 -14.31
CA GLU A 55 -14.35 -6.33 -13.34
C GLU A 55 -15.39 -5.27 -12.94
N LEU A 56 -16.12 -4.70 -13.89
CA LEU A 56 -17.15 -3.70 -13.63
C LEU A 56 -18.36 -4.28 -12.87
N ARG A 57 -18.74 -5.52 -13.12
CA ARG A 57 -19.82 -6.18 -12.35
C ARG A 57 -19.44 -6.46 -10.91
N ALA A 58 -18.17 -6.74 -10.66
CA ALA A 58 -17.64 -6.99 -9.32
C ALA A 58 -17.27 -5.69 -8.57
N ALA A 59 -17.24 -4.57 -9.27
CA ALA A 59 -16.87 -3.28 -8.70
C ALA A 59 -17.93 -2.77 -7.70
N THR A 60 -17.46 -2.04 -6.69
CA THR A 60 -18.29 -1.39 -5.68
C THR A 60 -17.86 0.06 -5.48
N LEU A 61 -18.80 0.95 -5.17
CA LEU A 61 -18.46 2.28 -4.67
C LEU A 61 -18.15 2.20 -3.18
N VAL A 62 -17.05 2.80 -2.79
CA VAL A 62 -16.61 2.92 -1.40
C VAL A 62 -16.57 4.38 -0.97
N ALA A 63 -16.50 4.62 0.34
CA ALA A 63 -16.38 5.95 0.88
C ALA A 63 -15.18 6.71 0.27
N PRO A 64 -15.27 8.04 0.15
CA PRO A 64 -14.17 8.85 -0.34
C PRO A 64 -12.95 8.71 0.57
N PHE A 65 -11.75 8.87 -0.01
CA PHE A 65 -10.52 9.12 0.73
C PHE A 65 -10.39 10.62 1.02
N ASP A 66 -9.58 11.01 1.97
CA ASP A 66 -9.34 12.42 2.29
C ASP A 66 -8.92 13.26 1.07
N PHE A 67 -8.13 12.65 0.17
CA PHE A 67 -7.63 13.32 -1.05
C PHE A 67 -8.62 13.32 -2.23
N THR A 68 -9.79 12.68 -2.12
CA THR A 68 -10.80 12.64 -3.20
C THR A 68 -11.88 13.70 -3.06
N ASP A 69 -11.74 14.63 -2.10
CA ASP A 69 -12.63 15.78 -1.89
C ASP A 69 -14.12 15.38 -1.81
N GLY A 70 -14.42 14.33 -1.06
CA GLY A 70 -15.78 13.83 -0.86
C GLY A 70 -16.35 13.00 -2.02
N VAL A 71 -15.58 12.75 -3.08
CA VAL A 71 -16.02 11.92 -4.20
C VAL A 71 -15.84 10.45 -3.87
N PRO A 72 -16.92 9.62 -3.90
CA PRO A 72 -16.83 8.18 -3.73
C PRO A 72 -15.91 7.54 -4.77
N VAL A 73 -15.18 6.51 -4.38
CA VAL A 73 -14.18 5.85 -5.21
C VAL A 73 -14.70 4.49 -5.66
N LEU A 74 -14.45 4.13 -6.90
CA LEU A 74 -14.73 2.79 -7.41
C LEU A 74 -13.64 1.85 -6.91
N ARG A 75 -14.02 0.82 -6.14
CA ARG A 75 -13.16 -0.31 -5.78
C ARG A 75 -13.45 -1.46 -6.74
N VAL A 76 -12.46 -1.84 -7.51
CA VAL A 76 -12.52 -2.99 -8.42
C VAL A 76 -11.67 -4.10 -7.80
N PRO A 77 -12.25 -5.28 -7.47
CA PRO A 77 -11.46 -6.37 -6.92
C PRO A 77 -10.41 -6.84 -7.95
N HIS A 78 -9.26 -7.25 -7.43
CA HIS A 78 -8.24 -7.86 -8.27
C HIS A 78 -8.74 -9.24 -8.72
N LEU A 79 -9.00 -9.38 -10.01
CA LEU A 79 -9.29 -10.66 -10.63
C LEU A 79 -7.96 -11.19 -11.21
N ASP A 80 -7.69 -12.47 -11.04
CA ASP A 80 -6.38 -13.15 -11.21
C ASP A 80 -5.63 -12.94 -12.54
N ASP A 81 -6.21 -12.25 -13.49
CA ASP A 81 -5.67 -12.07 -14.85
C ASP A 81 -4.72 -10.86 -15.00
N ILE A 82 -4.47 -10.12 -13.93
CA ILE A 82 -3.57 -8.95 -13.99
C ILE A 82 -2.14 -9.39 -13.69
N GLY A 83 -1.56 -10.00 -14.72
CA GLY A 83 -0.14 -10.07 -14.89
C GLY A 83 0.57 -11.07 -13.99
N GLU A 84 0.59 -12.32 -14.44
CA GLU A 84 1.67 -13.25 -14.14
C GLU A 84 3.05 -12.56 -14.14
N ALA A 85 3.27 -11.50 -14.95
CA ALA A 85 4.51 -10.76 -15.01
C ALA A 85 4.81 -9.92 -13.76
N GLY A 86 3.83 -9.25 -13.17
CA GLY A 86 4.01 -8.45 -11.94
C GLY A 86 4.16 -9.35 -10.72
N PHE A 87 3.33 -10.39 -10.60
CA PHE A 87 3.42 -11.37 -9.54
C PHE A 87 4.56 -12.38 -9.74
N ALA A 88 4.90 -12.78 -10.97
CA ALA A 88 6.06 -13.62 -11.25
C ALA A 88 7.39 -12.91 -10.92
N ALA A 89 7.46 -11.60 -11.06
CA ALA A 89 8.60 -10.83 -10.55
C ALA A 89 8.65 -10.83 -9.01
N ALA A 90 7.48 -10.77 -8.35
CA ALA A 90 7.38 -10.92 -6.90
C ALA A 90 7.63 -12.35 -6.40
N ALA A 91 7.40 -13.37 -7.23
CA ALA A 91 7.67 -14.78 -6.91
C ALA A 91 9.17 -15.14 -6.90
N ARG A 92 10.04 -14.29 -7.42
CA ARG A 92 11.51 -14.38 -7.23
C ARG A 92 11.95 -13.77 -5.91
N ARG A 93 11.18 -13.93 -4.87
CA ARG A 93 11.38 -13.30 -3.56
C ARG A 93 12.70 -13.72 -2.93
N PRO A 94 13.51 -12.77 -2.41
CA PRO A 94 14.37 -13.10 -1.30
C PRO A 94 13.48 -13.63 -0.15
N ARG A 95 13.92 -14.66 0.55
CA ARG A 95 13.15 -15.22 1.68
C ARG A 95 12.96 -14.24 2.83
N ASN A 96 13.74 -13.17 2.86
CA ASN A 96 13.73 -12.12 3.88
C ASN A 96 13.56 -10.76 3.19
N SER A 97 12.86 -9.86 3.83
CA SER A 97 12.77 -8.46 3.42
C SER A 97 14.13 -7.78 3.59
N PRO A 98 14.87 -7.43 2.51
CA PRO A 98 16.23 -6.94 2.63
C PRO A 98 16.30 -5.50 3.13
N LEU A 99 17.29 -5.23 3.98
CA LEU A 99 17.69 -3.91 4.43
C LEU A 99 19.06 -3.58 3.81
N HIS A 100 19.24 -2.35 3.31
CA HIS A 100 20.51 -1.87 2.75
C HIS A 100 20.91 -0.54 3.36
N ASP A 101 22.22 -0.36 3.61
CA ASP A 101 22.81 0.93 3.99
C ASP A 101 23.37 1.61 2.72
N LEU A 102 22.72 2.65 2.25
CA LEU A 102 23.10 3.35 1.02
C LEU A 102 24.42 4.13 1.13
N LEU A 103 24.93 4.38 2.33
CA LEU A 103 26.24 5.00 2.50
C LEU A 103 27.36 4.02 2.17
N ASP A 104 27.22 2.77 2.58
CA ASP A 104 28.21 1.73 2.40
C ASP A 104 27.98 0.93 1.11
N ASP A 105 26.71 0.79 0.71
CA ASP A 105 26.29 0.03 -0.47
C ASP A 105 25.24 0.80 -1.30
N PRO A 106 25.62 1.85 -2.04
CA PRO A 106 24.69 2.64 -2.86
C PRO A 106 24.04 1.85 -4.01
N ARG A 107 24.57 0.67 -4.34
CA ARG A 107 24.01 -0.23 -5.37
C ARG A 107 23.04 -1.26 -4.82
N GLN A 108 22.94 -1.39 -3.49
CA GLN A 108 22.07 -2.35 -2.82
C GLN A 108 22.36 -3.80 -3.24
N GLU A 109 23.65 -4.13 -3.35
CA GLU A 109 24.10 -5.46 -3.74
C GLU A 109 24.18 -6.42 -2.53
N HIS A 110 24.28 -5.86 -1.31
CA HIS A 110 24.49 -6.61 -0.08
C HIS A 110 23.48 -6.19 0.99
N ALA A 111 22.56 -7.09 1.31
CA ALA A 111 21.64 -6.87 2.42
C ALA A 111 22.38 -6.97 3.76
N VAL A 112 21.96 -6.16 4.73
CA VAL A 112 22.50 -6.14 6.08
C VAL A 112 21.41 -6.49 7.10
N GLU A 113 21.83 -6.99 8.28
CA GLU A 113 20.93 -7.26 9.38
C GLU A 113 21.06 -6.15 10.45
N ASN A 114 19.98 -5.42 10.71
CA ASN A 114 19.90 -4.44 11.78
C ASN A 114 18.44 -4.32 12.24
N ALA A 115 18.09 -5.08 13.27
CA ALA A 115 16.72 -5.17 13.78
C ALA A 115 16.16 -3.82 14.27
N GLU A 116 16.98 -2.93 14.80
CA GLU A 116 16.55 -1.60 15.25
C GLU A 116 16.16 -0.71 14.06
N VAL A 117 17.00 -0.66 13.03
CA VAL A 117 16.74 0.10 11.81
C VAL A 117 15.53 -0.47 11.08
N GLU A 118 15.43 -1.80 10.98
CA GLU A 118 14.28 -2.47 10.36
C GLU A 118 12.99 -2.10 11.09
N ALA A 119 12.91 -2.23 12.41
CA ALA A 119 11.73 -1.89 13.20
C ALA A 119 11.33 -0.42 13.02
N ARG A 120 12.30 0.49 12.96
CA ARG A 120 12.07 1.90 12.71
C ARG A 120 11.50 2.15 11.31
N LEU A 121 12.05 1.52 10.28
CA LEU A 121 11.56 1.67 8.91
C LEU A 121 10.19 1.01 8.70
N VAL A 122 9.89 -0.10 9.36
CA VAL A 122 8.55 -0.70 9.39
C VAL A 122 7.54 0.26 10.02
N SER A 123 7.91 0.93 11.11
CA SER A 123 7.06 1.96 11.74
C SER A 123 6.85 3.16 10.81
N THR A 124 7.88 3.56 10.09
CA THR A 124 7.81 4.63 9.08
C THR A 124 6.89 4.27 7.92
N LEU A 125 6.99 3.02 7.41
CA LEU A 125 6.10 2.50 6.38
C LEU A 125 4.63 2.51 6.84
N HIS A 126 4.38 2.03 8.07
CA HIS A 126 3.04 2.06 8.66
C HIS A 126 2.49 3.49 8.75
N ALA A 127 3.31 4.46 9.19
CA ALA A 127 2.91 5.86 9.27
C ALA A 127 2.59 6.45 7.88
N HIS A 128 3.33 6.08 6.84
CA HIS A 128 2.99 6.46 5.46
C HIS A 128 1.65 5.88 5.02
N PHE A 129 1.37 4.62 5.31
CA PHE A 129 0.09 4.00 4.97
C PHE A 129 -1.07 4.71 5.66
N VAL A 130 -0.95 5.00 6.96
CA VAL A 130 -1.98 5.75 7.71
C VAL A 130 -2.16 7.16 7.13
N ARG A 131 -1.06 7.87 6.87
CA ARG A 131 -1.10 9.25 6.36
C ARG A 131 -1.76 9.38 4.98
N HIS A 132 -1.69 8.34 4.18
CA HIS A 132 -2.21 8.32 2.80
C HIS A 132 -3.49 7.48 2.66
N ASP A 133 -4.21 7.25 3.77
CA ASP A 133 -5.47 6.49 3.79
C ASP A 133 -5.38 5.13 3.09
N ALA A 134 -4.26 4.43 3.24
CA ALA A 134 -4.13 3.12 2.62
C ALA A 134 -5.25 2.19 3.10
N PRO A 135 -5.92 1.47 2.19
CA PRO A 135 -6.96 0.53 2.55
C PRO A 135 -6.47 -0.55 3.52
N SER A 136 -7.35 -1.03 4.39
CA SER A 136 -7.00 -2.00 5.44
C SER A 136 -6.36 -3.28 4.89
N GLU A 137 -6.77 -3.72 3.69
CA GLU A 137 -6.17 -4.87 3.01
C GLU A 137 -4.69 -4.68 2.68
N MET A 138 -4.22 -3.44 2.48
CA MET A 138 -2.80 -3.15 2.25
C MET A 138 -1.96 -3.42 3.50
N PHE A 139 -2.47 -3.06 4.68
CA PHE A 139 -1.78 -3.38 5.94
C PHE A 139 -1.65 -4.90 6.11
N VAL A 140 -2.76 -5.62 5.93
CA VAL A 140 -2.77 -7.09 6.02
C VAL A 140 -1.84 -7.72 4.99
N HIS A 141 -1.80 -7.19 3.77
CA HIS A 141 -0.95 -7.67 2.69
C HIS A 141 0.54 -7.67 3.06
N TYR A 142 0.98 -6.64 3.77
CA TYR A 142 2.37 -6.50 4.22
C TYR A 142 2.60 -6.93 5.68
N GLY A 143 1.66 -7.63 6.31
CA GLY A 143 1.78 -8.07 7.71
C GLY A 143 1.86 -6.91 8.71
N LEU A 144 1.17 -5.82 8.40
CA LEU A 144 1.04 -4.66 9.28
C LEU A 144 -0.35 -4.68 9.94
N THR A 145 -0.45 -4.08 11.12
CA THR A 145 -1.76 -3.94 11.79
C THR A 145 -2.50 -2.72 11.23
N PRO A 146 -3.71 -2.88 10.68
CA PRO A 146 -4.50 -1.73 10.25
C PRO A 146 -4.79 -0.78 11.43
N PRO A 147 -4.89 0.54 11.18
CA PRO A 147 -5.37 1.47 12.20
C PRO A 147 -6.79 1.07 12.63
N ARG A 148 -7.15 1.34 13.88
CA ARG A 148 -8.54 1.15 14.32
C ARG A 148 -9.44 2.06 13.48
N PRO A 149 -10.59 1.54 12.98
CA PRO A 149 -11.55 2.42 12.32
C PRO A 149 -11.91 3.54 13.30
N VAL A 150 -11.79 4.77 12.85
CA VAL A 150 -12.36 5.91 13.59
C VAL A 150 -13.86 5.68 13.56
N SER A 151 -14.45 5.27 14.70
CA SER A 151 -15.89 5.14 14.82
C SER A 151 -16.51 6.47 14.43
N ASP A 152 -17.35 6.47 13.40
CA ASP A 152 -18.05 7.63 12.87
C ASP A 152 -18.68 8.45 13.98
N ASN A 153 -18.08 9.57 14.28
CA ASN A 153 -18.64 10.58 15.19
C ASN A 153 -19.78 11.39 14.51
N HIS A 154 -20.31 10.87 13.40
CA HIS A 154 -21.39 11.54 12.63
C HIS A 154 -22.76 11.46 13.31
N GLU A 155 -22.94 10.58 14.30
CA GLU A 155 -24.23 10.51 15.02
C GLU A 155 -24.43 11.65 16.06
N ARG A 156 -23.37 12.33 16.50
CA ARG A 156 -23.49 13.38 17.53
C ARG A 156 -23.81 14.78 17.01
N GLN A 157 -23.85 15.01 15.70
CA GLN A 157 -24.20 16.31 15.16
C GLN A 157 -25.66 16.44 14.74
N GLN A 158 -26.39 15.34 14.62
CA GLN A 158 -27.82 15.41 14.29
C GLN A 158 -28.73 15.61 15.51
N GLU A 159 -28.25 15.38 16.71
CA GLU A 159 -29.03 15.59 17.95
C GLU A 159 -29.05 17.03 18.50
N LYS A 160 -28.31 17.95 17.87
CA LYS A 160 -28.25 19.36 18.32
C LYS A 160 -29.05 20.34 17.48
N VAL A 161 -29.88 19.85 16.55
CA VAL A 161 -30.78 20.68 15.71
C VAL A 161 -32.24 20.21 15.84
N GLN A 162 -32.68 20.00 17.07
CA GLN A 162 -34.10 19.97 17.42
C GLN A 162 -34.35 20.92 18.59
#